data_a2ec71c673faa003dfc2afb4fb67d38b
#
_entry.id   a2ec71c673faa003dfc2afb4fb67d38b
#
_cell.length_a   1.000
_cell.length_b   1.000
_cell.length_c   1.000
_cell.angle_alpha   90.00
_cell.angle_beta   90.00
_cell.angle_gamma   90.00
#
_symmetry.space_group_name_H-M   'P 1'
#
loop_
_entity.id
_entity.type
_entity.pdbx_description
1 polymer ?
#
loop_
_entity_poly.entity_id
_entity_poly.type
_entity_poly.pdbx_seq_one_letter_code
_entity_poly.pdbx_strand_id
1 'polypeptide(L)'
;LDGQPLPHDILRILGIKDLTEYFVNQVQEVYRLQGVIINDKHIETILRQMLKKVEVKESGDSTYLPGEMIDRIKFDITNEKLATEGKKLAVGERVLMGITKASLQTESFISAASFQETTRVLTDAAIKGKVDPLIGLKENVIVGRLVPAGTGHIKNRWNKKALDDDNKYLSDKDKIEPTDVPENQANQ
;
A
#
# COMPACT_ATOMS: atom_id res chain seq x y z
N LEU A 1 24.08 16.77 24.15
CA LEU A 1 23.21 15.80 24.83
C LEU A 1 24.07 14.60 25.21
N ASP A 2 24.20 14.34 26.50
CA ASP A 2 24.86 13.12 26.98
C ASP A 2 23.90 11.94 26.86
N GLY A 3 24.28 10.93 26.05
CA GLY A 3 23.51 9.72 25.83
C GLY A 3 23.13 9.48 24.36
N GLN A 4 22.57 8.30 24.09
CA GLN A 4 22.09 7.94 22.75
C GLN A 4 20.73 8.62 22.50
N PRO A 5 20.58 9.40 21.45
CA PRO A 5 19.29 10.03 21.11
C PRO A 5 18.25 8.98 20.72
N LEU A 6 17.01 9.18 21.12
CA LEU A 6 15.91 8.32 20.71
C LEU A 6 15.56 8.57 19.24
N PRO A 7 15.45 7.54 18.38
CA PRO A 7 15.12 7.73 16.97
C PRO A 7 13.80 8.47 16.71
N HIS A 8 12.83 8.33 17.62
CA HIS A 8 11.55 9.04 17.54
C HIS A 8 11.71 10.57 17.74
N ASP A 9 12.61 10.99 18.65
CA ASP A 9 12.88 12.40 18.88
C ASP A 9 13.66 13.02 17.73
N ILE A 10 14.58 12.25 17.12
CA ILE A 10 15.29 12.66 15.91
C ILE A 10 14.28 12.91 14.78
N LEU A 11 13.31 11.99 14.58
CA LEU A 11 12.29 12.15 13.55
C LEU A 11 11.46 13.40 13.77
N ARG A 12 11.05 13.65 15.03
CA ARG A 12 10.18 14.78 15.38
C ARG A 12 10.88 16.13 15.28
N ILE A 13 12.16 16.23 15.68
CA ILE A 13 12.88 17.50 15.82
C ILE A 13 13.70 17.80 14.57
N LEU A 14 14.48 16.83 14.08
CA LEU A 14 15.44 17.00 12.98
C LEU A 14 14.87 16.55 11.63
N GLY A 15 13.88 15.66 11.64
CA GLY A 15 13.22 15.19 10.44
C GLY A 15 13.79 13.86 9.90
N ILE A 16 13.36 13.53 8.67
CA ILE A 16 13.59 12.20 8.08
C ILE A 16 15.04 12.02 7.64
N LYS A 17 15.65 13.07 7.10
CA LYS A 17 17.02 12.98 6.56
C LYS A 17 18.02 12.63 7.65
N ASP A 18 17.98 13.35 8.75
CA ASP A 18 18.89 13.15 9.89
C ASP A 18 18.59 11.82 10.59
N LEU A 19 17.32 11.42 10.69
CA LEU A 19 16.97 10.09 11.17
C LEU A 19 17.57 8.99 10.28
N THR A 20 17.49 9.14 8.96
CA THR A 20 18.02 8.15 8.01
C THR A 20 19.54 8.01 8.16
N GLU A 21 20.25 9.12 8.20
CA GLU A 21 21.70 9.14 8.38
C GLU A 21 22.10 8.51 9.72
N TYR A 22 21.46 8.91 10.80
CA TYR A 22 21.70 8.34 12.12
C TYR A 22 21.46 6.82 12.14
N PHE A 23 20.31 6.37 11.62
CA PHE A 23 19.93 4.96 11.64
C PHE A 23 20.87 4.10 10.79
N VAL A 24 21.21 4.54 9.59
CA VAL A 24 22.15 3.84 8.70
C VAL A 24 23.53 3.74 9.36
N ASN A 25 24.04 4.85 9.93
CA ASN A 25 25.33 4.86 10.58
C ASN A 25 25.39 3.91 11.78
N GLN A 26 24.36 3.90 12.63
CA GLN A 26 24.30 3.02 13.80
C GLN A 26 24.27 1.53 13.41
N VAL A 27 23.51 1.16 12.40
CA VAL A 27 23.45 -0.23 11.91
C VAL A 27 24.76 -0.62 11.22
N GLN A 28 25.32 0.24 10.38
CA GLN A 28 26.58 -0.01 9.69
C GLN A 28 27.76 -0.13 10.65
N GLU A 29 27.79 0.63 11.74
CA GLU A 29 28.83 0.52 12.75
C GLU A 29 28.89 -0.90 13.34
N VAL A 30 27.74 -1.49 13.69
CA VAL A 30 27.69 -2.86 14.20
C VAL A 30 28.20 -3.87 13.19
N TYR A 31 27.84 -3.75 11.91
CA TYR A 31 28.33 -4.65 10.86
C TYR A 31 29.82 -4.47 10.59
N ARG A 32 30.32 -3.23 10.56
CA ARG A 32 31.75 -2.92 10.36
C ARG A 32 32.62 -3.48 11.47
N LEU A 33 32.17 -3.44 12.72
CA LEU A 33 32.87 -4.05 13.86
C LEU A 33 33.09 -5.57 13.69
N GLN A 34 32.16 -6.23 12.94
CA GLN A 34 32.27 -7.66 12.62
C GLN A 34 32.94 -7.93 11.26
N GLY A 35 33.48 -6.92 10.60
CA GLY A 35 34.15 -7.05 9.31
C GLY A 35 33.19 -7.26 8.12
N VAL A 36 31.91 -7.04 8.30
CA VAL A 36 30.89 -7.20 7.25
C VAL A 36 30.65 -5.86 6.55
N ILE A 37 30.73 -5.85 5.22
CA ILE A 37 30.47 -4.67 4.39
C ILE A 37 29.12 -4.85 3.72
N ILE A 38 28.18 -3.95 4.02
CA ILE A 38 26.82 -3.92 3.46
C ILE A 38 26.59 -2.56 2.81
N ASN A 39 25.88 -2.54 1.67
CA ASN A 39 25.51 -1.28 1.04
C ASN A 39 24.35 -0.63 1.82
N ASP A 40 24.43 0.68 2.01
CA ASP A 40 23.46 1.49 2.77
C ASP A 40 22.03 1.34 2.23
N LYS A 41 21.87 1.12 0.92
CA LYS A 41 20.57 0.95 0.27
C LYS A 41 19.71 -0.17 0.87
N HIS A 42 20.32 -1.22 1.39
CA HIS A 42 19.58 -2.32 2.04
C HIS A 42 18.91 -1.85 3.33
N ILE A 43 19.64 -1.04 4.11
CA ILE A 43 19.14 -0.49 5.38
C ILE A 43 18.12 0.61 5.11
N GLU A 44 18.37 1.49 4.15
CA GLU A 44 17.45 2.55 3.73
C GLU A 44 16.11 2.00 3.22
N THR A 45 16.12 0.88 2.49
CA THR A 45 14.90 0.21 2.02
C THR A 45 14.03 -0.26 3.19
N ILE A 46 14.65 -0.83 4.22
CA ILE A 46 13.95 -1.27 5.44
C ILE A 46 13.39 -0.05 6.18
N LEU A 47 14.19 0.99 6.37
CA LEU A 47 13.77 2.22 7.05
C LEU A 47 12.61 2.90 6.32
N ARG A 48 12.62 2.91 4.99
CA ARG A 48 11.51 3.41 4.18
C ARG A 48 10.19 2.69 4.48
N GLN A 49 10.22 1.37 4.71
CA GLN A 49 9.03 0.62 5.12
C GLN A 49 8.60 0.95 6.56
N MET A 50 9.54 1.18 7.46
CA MET A 50 9.25 1.60 8.84
C MET A 50 8.60 2.99 8.91
N LEU A 51 8.88 3.87 7.93
CA LEU A 51 8.34 5.23 7.81
C LEU A 51 7.14 5.34 6.85
N LYS A 52 6.56 4.22 6.46
CA LYS A 52 5.47 4.17 5.47
C LYS A 52 4.16 4.78 5.97
N LYS A 53 3.91 4.73 7.27
CA LYS A 53 2.66 5.17 7.90
C LYS A 53 2.70 6.61 8.40
N VAL A 54 1.54 7.25 8.33
CA VAL A 54 1.26 8.58 8.85
C VAL A 54 0.15 8.46 9.87
N GLU A 55 0.31 9.07 11.03
CA GLU A 55 -0.73 9.22 12.04
C GLU A 55 -1.50 10.53 11.78
N VAL A 56 -2.80 10.44 11.65
CA VAL A 56 -3.66 11.60 11.44
C VAL A 56 -3.79 12.37 12.75
N LYS A 57 -3.40 13.63 12.77
CA LYS A 57 -3.58 14.54 13.91
C LYS A 57 -4.89 15.31 13.83
N GLU A 58 -5.17 15.88 12.65
CA GLU A 58 -6.42 16.56 12.35
C GLU A 58 -7.06 15.96 11.09
N SER A 59 -8.31 15.60 11.18
CA SER A 59 -9.02 14.96 10.06
C SER A 59 -9.41 15.95 8.94
N GLY A 60 -9.53 17.25 9.24
CA GLY A 60 -10.10 18.19 8.28
C GLY A 60 -11.48 17.72 7.77
N ASP A 61 -11.70 17.82 6.47
CA ASP A 61 -12.92 17.32 5.79
C ASP A 61 -12.74 15.90 5.22
N SER A 62 -11.69 15.18 5.67
CA SER A 62 -11.47 13.79 5.27
C SER A 62 -12.33 12.82 6.06
N THR A 63 -12.42 11.57 5.56
CA THR A 63 -13.10 10.46 6.24
C THR A 63 -12.26 9.79 7.32
N TYR A 64 -11.05 10.29 7.57
CA TYR A 64 -10.12 9.71 8.52
C TYR A 64 -10.44 10.10 9.96
N LEU A 65 -10.11 9.21 10.89
CA LEU A 65 -10.24 9.48 12.32
C LEU A 65 -8.91 10.02 12.91
N PRO A 66 -8.96 10.97 13.84
CA PRO A 66 -7.77 11.39 14.58
C PRO A 66 -7.11 10.19 15.28
N GLY A 67 -5.78 10.06 15.17
CA GLY A 67 -5.02 8.91 15.69
C GLY A 67 -5.00 7.68 14.79
N GLU A 68 -5.66 7.69 13.64
CA GLU A 68 -5.62 6.60 12.67
C GLU A 68 -4.27 6.55 11.95
N MET A 69 -3.74 5.32 11.75
CA MET A 69 -2.50 5.11 11.01
C MET A 69 -2.79 4.70 9.57
N ILE A 70 -2.46 5.58 8.63
CA ILE A 70 -2.77 5.44 7.21
C ILE A 70 -1.48 5.34 6.40
N ASP A 71 -1.51 4.66 5.27
CA ASP A 71 -0.41 4.67 4.32
C ASP A 71 -0.23 6.06 3.73
N ARG A 72 1.01 6.56 3.75
CA ARG A 72 1.37 7.88 3.25
C ARG A 72 0.82 8.14 1.85
N ILE A 73 0.96 7.19 0.93
CA ILE A 73 0.50 7.36 -0.46
C ILE A 73 -1.01 7.59 -0.51
N LYS A 74 -1.79 6.84 0.31
CA LYS A 74 -3.25 7.04 0.38
C LYS A 74 -3.61 8.38 0.99
N PHE A 75 -2.87 8.79 2.03
CA PHE A 75 -3.04 10.08 2.68
C PHE A 75 -2.78 11.23 1.70
N ASP A 76 -1.67 11.18 0.95
CA ASP A 76 -1.31 12.19 -0.05
C ASP A 76 -2.37 12.27 -1.16
N ILE A 77 -2.82 11.13 -1.72
CA ILE A 77 -3.88 11.07 -2.75
C ILE A 77 -5.20 11.67 -2.24
N THR A 78 -5.57 11.39 -0.99
CA THR A 78 -6.81 11.94 -0.43
C THR A 78 -6.70 13.45 -0.23
N ASN A 79 -5.55 13.94 0.26
CA ASN A 79 -5.32 15.38 0.38
C ASN A 79 -5.29 16.09 -0.97
N GLU A 80 -4.74 15.48 -2.01
CA GLU A 80 -4.80 16.04 -3.38
C GLU A 80 -6.25 16.17 -3.87
N LYS A 81 -7.10 15.17 -3.62
CA LYS A 81 -8.53 15.23 -3.95
C LYS A 81 -9.24 16.34 -3.19
N LEU A 82 -9.02 16.43 -1.87
CA LEU A 82 -9.61 17.49 -1.04
C LEU A 82 -9.14 18.89 -1.49
N ALA A 83 -7.88 19.02 -1.87
CA ALA A 83 -7.33 20.28 -2.41
C ALA A 83 -8.03 20.69 -3.72
N THR A 84 -8.28 19.73 -4.63
CA THR A 84 -9.02 20.01 -5.89
C THR A 84 -10.48 20.38 -5.65
N GLU A 85 -11.08 19.88 -4.57
CA GLU A 85 -12.45 20.19 -4.15
C GLU A 85 -12.55 21.47 -3.30
N GLY A 86 -11.41 22.10 -2.95
CA GLY A 86 -11.36 23.31 -2.12
C GLY A 86 -11.75 23.09 -0.66
N LYS A 87 -11.61 21.84 -0.16
CA LYS A 87 -11.93 21.42 1.22
C LYS A 87 -10.71 21.54 2.14
N LYS A 88 -10.95 21.50 3.46
CA LYS A 88 -9.90 21.51 4.46
C LYS A 88 -9.09 20.21 4.42
N LEU A 89 -7.77 20.32 4.28
CA LEU A 89 -6.86 19.19 4.24
C LEU A 89 -6.71 18.50 5.59
N ALA A 90 -6.46 17.21 5.57
CA ALA A 90 -6.06 16.48 6.76
C ALA A 90 -4.58 16.76 7.09
N VAL A 91 -4.28 16.88 8.38
CA VAL A 91 -2.90 17.05 8.89
C VAL A 91 -2.46 15.76 9.54
N GLY A 92 -1.29 15.26 9.13
CA GLY A 92 -0.73 14.04 9.65
C GLY A 92 0.77 14.14 9.91
N GLU A 93 1.26 13.37 10.86
CA GLU A 93 2.66 13.27 11.24
C GLU A 93 3.20 11.88 10.90
N ARG A 94 4.43 11.81 10.40
CA ARG A 94 5.08 10.52 10.11
C ARG A 94 5.46 9.82 11.40
N VAL A 95 5.20 8.52 11.44
CA VAL A 95 5.50 7.66 12.57
C VAL A 95 6.57 6.66 12.20
N LEU A 96 7.59 6.55 13.04
CA LEU A 96 8.58 5.47 12.94
C LEU A 96 8.04 4.23 13.65
N MET A 97 7.83 3.16 12.88
CA MET A 97 7.39 1.87 13.42
C MET A 97 8.54 0.89 13.51
N GLY A 98 8.53 0.05 14.55
CA GLY A 98 9.43 -1.10 14.61
C GLY A 98 9.20 -2.07 13.44
N ILE A 99 10.23 -2.83 13.05
CA ILE A 99 10.22 -3.75 11.89
C ILE A 99 9.04 -4.73 11.96
N THR A 100 8.81 -5.36 13.11
CA THR A 100 7.72 -6.34 13.31
C THR A 100 6.36 -5.70 13.09
N LYS A 101 6.12 -4.53 13.69
CA LYS A 101 4.85 -3.79 13.55
C LYS A 101 4.63 -3.35 12.10
N ALA A 102 5.67 -2.85 11.45
CA ALA A 102 5.61 -2.45 10.04
C ALA A 102 5.27 -3.63 9.11
N SER A 103 5.80 -4.84 9.42
CA SER A 103 5.55 -6.05 8.64
C SER A 103 4.14 -6.63 8.85
N LEU A 104 3.56 -6.48 10.04
CA LEU A 104 2.20 -6.95 10.36
C LEU A 104 1.11 -5.98 9.92
N GLN A 105 1.39 -4.69 9.88
CA GLN A 105 0.44 -3.64 9.46
C GLN A 105 0.49 -3.36 7.95
N THR A 106 0.74 -4.37 7.14
CA THR A 106 0.65 -4.29 5.68
C THR A 106 -0.81 -4.41 5.22
N GLU A 107 -1.11 -3.94 4.02
CA GLU A 107 -2.46 -4.07 3.44
C GLU A 107 -2.79 -5.52 3.10
N SER A 108 -1.78 -6.29 2.67
CA SER A 108 -1.92 -7.71 2.37
C SER A 108 -1.94 -8.54 3.65
N PHE A 109 -3.08 -9.15 3.95
CA PHE A 109 -3.19 -10.09 5.06
C PHE A 109 -2.44 -11.40 4.80
N ILE A 110 -2.28 -11.82 3.54
CA ILE A 110 -1.49 -12.99 3.15
C ILE A 110 -0.02 -12.77 3.51
N SER A 111 0.52 -11.60 3.18
CA SER A 111 1.90 -11.23 3.53
C SER A 111 2.11 -11.16 5.03
N ALA A 112 1.20 -10.57 5.78
CA ALA A 112 1.26 -10.49 7.24
C ALA A 112 1.18 -11.87 7.90
N ALA A 113 0.22 -12.71 7.48
CA ALA A 113 0.03 -14.06 8.01
C ALA A 113 1.24 -14.97 7.78
N SER A 114 1.97 -14.78 6.68
CA SER A 114 3.17 -15.57 6.38
C SER A 114 4.41 -15.16 7.19
N PHE A 115 4.33 -14.07 7.95
CA PHE A 115 5.44 -13.59 8.78
C PHE A 115 5.32 -14.06 10.23
N GLN A 116 4.28 -13.63 10.94
CA GLN A 116 4.00 -13.99 12.34
C GLN A 116 2.50 -13.94 12.62
N GLU A 117 2.07 -14.53 13.73
CA GLU A 117 0.67 -14.51 14.22
C GLU A 117 -0.35 -14.99 13.16
N THR A 118 -0.01 -16.05 12.42
CA THR A 118 -0.79 -16.55 11.28
C THR A 118 -2.27 -16.71 11.60
N THR A 119 -2.60 -17.39 12.71
CA THR A 119 -3.98 -17.67 13.12
C THR A 119 -4.74 -16.38 13.41
N ARG A 120 -4.13 -15.45 14.15
CA ARG A 120 -4.74 -14.17 14.51
C ARG A 120 -5.03 -13.31 13.30
N VAL A 121 -4.05 -13.19 12.39
CA VAL A 121 -4.17 -12.39 11.17
C VAL A 121 -5.25 -12.94 10.24
N LEU A 122 -5.27 -14.28 10.03
CA LEU A 122 -6.27 -14.93 9.18
C LEU A 122 -7.67 -14.84 9.77
N THR A 123 -7.82 -15.01 11.10
CA THR A 123 -9.11 -14.87 11.79
C THR A 123 -9.64 -13.44 11.67
N ASP A 124 -8.80 -12.43 11.91
CA ASP A 124 -9.18 -11.02 11.76
C ASP A 124 -9.57 -10.67 10.31
N ALA A 125 -8.83 -11.20 9.34
CA ALA A 125 -9.13 -11.02 7.93
C ALA A 125 -10.47 -11.66 7.54
N ALA A 126 -10.75 -12.87 8.05
CA ALA A 126 -12.00 -13.59 7.78
C ALA A 126 -13.21 -12.88 8.41
N ILE A 127 -13.11 -12.44 9.67
CA ILE A 127 -14.18 -11.72 10.37
C ILE A 127 -14.50 -10.40 9.66
N LYS A 128 -13.47 -9.68 9.20
CA LYS A 128 -13.63 -8.39 8.51
C LYS A 128 -13.92 -8.51 7.02
N GLY A 129 -13.97 -9.71 6.46
CA GLY A 129 -14.15 -9.93 5.03
C GLY A 129 -13.10 -9.22 4.17
N LYS A 130 -11.84 -9.16 4.61
CA LYS A 130 -10.78 -8.46 3.89
C LYS A 130 -10.48 -9.11 2.56
N VAL A 131 -10.30 -8.29 1.53
CA VAL A 131 -9.83 -8.71 0.20
C VAL A 131 -8.39 -8.27 0.01
N ASP A 132 -7.52 -9.18 -0.40
CA ASP A 132 -6.12 -8.89 -0.68
C ASP A 132 -5.97 -8.43 -2.13
N PRO A 133 -5.46 -7.23 -2.38
CA PRO A 133 -5.30 -6.70 -3.74
C PRO A 133 -4.14 -7.32 -4.51
N LEU A 134 -3.31 -8.17 -3.89
CA LEU A 134 -2.15 -8.85 -4.50
C LEU A 134 -1.17 -7.88 -5.23
N ILE A 135 -0.88 -6.75 -4.61
CA ILE A 135 -0.02 -5.71 -5.19
C ILE A 135 1.47 -6.01 -4.97
N GLY A 136 1.82 -6.62 -3.84
CA GLY A 136 3.21 -6.90 -3.48
C GLY A 136 3.79 -8.16 -4.14
N LEU A 137 5.05 -8.43 -3.88
CA LEU A 137 5.74 -9.61 -4.44
C LEU A 137 5.40 -10.87 -3.65
N LYS A 138 5.41 -10.78 -2.32
CA LYS A 138 5.30 -11.94 -1.42
C LYS A 138 3.97 -12.66 -1.56
N GLU A 139 2.86 -11.94 -1.55
CA GLU A 139 1.52 -12.48 -1.71
C GLU A 139 1.33 -13.15 -3.08
N ASN A 140 1.84 -12.56 -4.16
CA ASN A 140 1.76 -13.17 -5.48
C ASN A 140 2.57 -14.47 -5.57
N VAL A 141 3.75 -14.53 -4.96
CA VAL A 141 4.57 -15.75 -4.88
C VAL A 141 3.84 -16.85 -4.09
N ILE A 142 3.24 -16.50 -2.95
CA ILE A 142 2.49 -17.46 -2.10
C ILE A 142 1.31 -18.07 -2.87
N VAL A 143 0.57 -17.23 -3.60
CA VAL A 143 -0.61 -17.66 -4.39
C VAL A 143 -0.21 -18.36 -5.71
N GLY A 144 1.07 -18.32 -6.10
CA GLY A 144 1.56 -18.90 -7.35
C GLY A 144 1.26 -18.04 -8.59
N ARG A 145 0.99 -16.75 -8.43
CA ARG A 145 0.82 -15.81 -9.53
C ARG A 145 2.15 -15.19 -9.95
N LEU A 146 2.20 -14.67 -11.17
CA LEU A 146 3.33 -13.87 -11.63
C LEU A 146 3.44 -12.60 -10.79
N VAL A 147 4.64 -12.30 -10.31
CA VAL A 147 4.90 -11.06 -9.57
C VAL A 147 4.61 -9.84 -10.45
N PRO A 148 4.06 -8.74 -9.91
CA PRO A 148 3.71 -7.54 -10.66
C PRO A 148 4.94 -6.70 -11.01
N ALA A 149 5.99 -7.33 -11.53
CA ALA A 149 7.24 -6.72 -11.96
C ALA A 149 7.76 -7.43 -13.23
N GLY A 150 8.48 -6.71 -14.08
CA GLY A 150 9.02 -7.25 -15.32
C GLY A 150 7.91 -7.79 -16.26
N THR A 151 8.07 -9.01 -16.75
CA THR A 151 7.10 -9.66 -17.65
C THR A 151 5.72 -9.85 -17.04
N GLY A 152 5.63 -10.07 -15.72
CA GLY A 152 4.36 -10.18 -15.00
C GLY A 152 3.57 -8.88 -15.01
N HIS A 153 4.25 -7.74 -14.87
CA HIS A 153 3.59 -6.43 -14.97
C HIS A 153 3.00 -6.18 -16.37
N ILE A 154 3.75 -6.50 -17.41
CA ILE A 154 3.30 -6.36 -18.80
C ILE A 154 2.07 -7.24 -19.06
N LYS A 155 2.12 -8.51 -18.65
CA LYS A 155 1.01 -9.46 -18.82
C LYS A 155 -0.25 -9.00 -18.08
N ASN A 156 -0.11 -8.55 -16.84
CA ASN A 156 -1.24 -8.04 -16.04
C ASN A 156 -1.85 -6.77 -16.68
N ARG A 157 -1.02 -5.90 -17.23
CA ARG A 157 -1.49 -4.70 -17.92
C ARG A 157 -2.26 -5.04 -19.20
N TRP A 158 -1.78 -6.02 -19.98
CA TRP A 158 -2.47 -6.47 -21.18
C TRP A 158 -3.79 -7.16 -20.89
N ASN A 159 -3.82 -8.04 -19.86
CA ASN A 159 -5.05 -8.70 -19.44
C ASN A 159 -6.10 -7.69 -18.98
N LYS A 160 -5.69 -6.66 -18.24
CA LYS A 160 -6.60 -5.60 -17.81
C LYS A 160 -7.15 -4.82 -18.99
N LYS A 161 -6.30 -4.45 -19.95
CA LYS A 161 -6.73 -3.77 -21.18
C LYS A 161 -7.70 -4.60 -22.01
N ALA A 162 -7.42 -5.89 -22.17
CA ALA A 162 -8.30 -6.81 -22.88
C ALA A 162 -9.68 -6.93 -22.19
N LEU A 163 -9.71 -7.04 -20.84
CA LEU A 163 -10.97 -7.05 -20.08
C LEU A 163 -11.74 -5.73 -20.21
N ASP A 164 -11.07 -4.60 -20.22
CA ASP A 164 -11.71 -3.29 -20.38
C ASP A 164 -12.29 -3.15 -21.82
N ASP A 165 -11.59 -3.66 -22.83
CA ASP A 165 -12.06 -3.67 -24.21
C ASP A 165 -13.24 -4.63 -24.42
N ASP A 166 -13.21 -5.83 -23.81
CA ASP A 166 -14.32 -6.78 -23.80
C ASP A 166 -15.57 -6.23 -23.09
N ASN A 167 -15.38 -5.58 -21.95
CA ASN A 167 -16.49 -4.95 -21.22
C ASN A 167 -17.13 -3.80 -22.02
N LYS A 168 -16.33 -3.01 -22.75
CA LYS A 168 -16.87 -1.98 -23.66
C LYS A 168 -17.67 -2.61 -24.77
N TYR A 169 -17.14 -3.65 -25.40
CA TYR A 169 -17.85 -4.36 -26.47
C TYR A 169 -19.19 -4.91 -26.00
N LEU A 170 -19.25 -5.52 -24.82
CA LEU A 170 -20.48 -6.02 -24.23
C LEU A 170 -21.47 -4.88 -23.93
N SER A 171 -20.99 -3.78 -23.34
CA SER A 171 -21.85 -2.61 -23.05
C SER A 171 -22.41 -1.94 -24.30
N ASP A 172 -21.66 -1.95 -25.40
CA ASP A 172 -22.12 -1.42 -26.67
C ASP A 172 -23.09 -2.37 -27.36
N LYS A 173 -22.93 -3.68 -27.17
CA LYS A 173 -23.86 -4.70 -27.68
C LYS A 173 -25.20 -4.67 -26.96
N ASP A 174 -25.22 -4.43 -25.65
CA ASP A 174 -26.44 -4.30 -24.86
C ASP A 174 -27.23 -3.02 -25.17
N LYS A 175 -26.60 -2.02 -25.79
CA LYS A 175 -27.25 -0.78 -26.27
C LYS A 175 -27.92 -0.93 -27.64
N ILE A 176 -27.62 -2.02 -28.35
CA ILE A 176 -28.30 -2.35 -29.59
C ILE A 176 -29.58 -3.09 -29.21
N GLU A 177 -30.66 -2.36 -28.94
CA GLU A 177 -32.00 -2.92 -28.75
C GLU A 177 -32.34 -3.85 -29.92
N PRO A 178 -33.08 -4.94 -29.68
CA PRO A 178 -33.59 -5.78 -30.77
C PRO A 178 -34.55 -4.96 -31.59
N THR A 179 -34.11 -4.45 -32.74
CA THR A 179 -34.96 -3.89 -33.75
C THR A 179 -35.93 -4.99 -34.21
N ASP A 180 -37.18 -4.73 -33.99
CA ASP A 180 -38.39 -5.26 -34.63
C ASP A 180 -38.23 -6.54 -35.45
N VAL A 181 -38.67 -7.63 -34.86
CA VAL A 181 -39.07 -8.80 -35.64
C VAL A 181 -40.34 -8.38 -36.37
N PRO A 182 -40.37 -8.28 -37.70
CA PRO A 182 -41.65 -8.02 -38.41
C PRO A 182 -42.57 -9.23 -38.18
N GLU A 183 -43.68 -8.99 -37.51
CA GLU A 183 -44.80 -9.92 -37.47
C GLU A 183 -45.22 -10.23 -38.93
N ASN A 184 -44.80 -11.36 -39.42
CA ASN A 184 -45.33 -11.90 -40.66
C ASN A 184 -46.78 -12.36 -40.41
N GLN A 185 -47.68 -11.62 -41.01
CA GLN A 185 -49.05 -11.92 -41.17
C GLN A 185 -49.28 -13.36 -41.63
N ALA A 186 -49.79 -14.17 -40.71
CA ALA A 186 -50.46 -15.41 -41.04
C ALA A 186 -51.95 -15.10 -41.22
N ASN A 187 -52.34 -14.80 -42.45
CA ASN A 187 -53.74 -14.94 -42.90
C ASN A 187 -53.76 -14.99 -44.43
N GLN A 188 -53.83 -16.17 -44.95
CA GLN A 188 -54.83 -16.64 -45.93
C GLN A 188 -54.53 -18.10 -46.29
#